data_26e555bb1e9669e3c6d8482b706c60ff
#
_entry.id   26e555bb1e9669e3c6d8482b706c60ff
#
_cell.length_a   1.000
_cell.length_b   1.000
_cell.length_c   1.000
_cell.angle_alpha   90.00
_cell.angle_beta   90.00
_cell.angle_gamma   90.00
#
_symmetry.space_group_name_H-M   'P 1'
#
loop_
_entity.id
_entity.type
_entity.pdbx_description
1 polymer ?
#
loop_
_entity_poly.entity_id
_entity_poly.type
_entity_poly.pdbx_seq_one_letter_code
_entity_poly.pdbx_strand_id
1 'polypeptide(L)'
;VWAPQPGPQKALIDCPIPEIFFGGSRGGGKTDGILGKYAIKGLTYGAAFNAAFFRKEMPQQDDLIERARQIYEPIGAQWYEQKKLFRLPGGGRIRFRPLENVSDAEKYQGQNLTDAAVEEAGNYNSPAAIDRLFGCLRSTKGVPIQLMLTANPGGAGHHWIAQRYIHPAPMGMQILERPLSNGAVHRYVYIPSRVQNNRILLENDPEYVNRLHLVGNPELVKAWLEGDWNVIQGAFFDCWSTENHVIRPCELPKHWLRFRSMDWGSARPFSVGWWAVATEDFKTPEGRVIPKGALVRYREWYGAASPNVGLKMTAEAVAEQIAAREVGDRLDYGVADPSIFSEDGGPSIAERMH
;
A
#
# COMPACT_ATOMS: atom_id res chain seq x y z
N VAL A 1 -33.41 -5.43 4.34
CA VAL A 1 -32.84 -4.17 3.83
C VAL A 1 -31.47 -3.95 4.48
N TRP A 2 -30.46 -3.59 3.69
CA TRP A 2 -29.11 -3.32 4.19
C TRP A 2 -29.08 -2.05 5.07
N ALA A 3 -28.30 -2.11 6.14
CA ALA A 3 -28.00 -0.97 7.00
C ALA A 3 -26.53 -1.00 7.41
N PRO A 4 -25.86 0.18 7.57
CA PRO A 4 -24.48 0.20 8.02
C PRO A 4 -24.38 -0.27 9.47
N GLN A 5 -23.37 -1.08 9.75
CA GLN A 5 -23.03 -1.43 11.12
C GLN A 5 -22.44 -0.22 11.86
N PRO A 6 -22.66 -0.10 13.16
CA PRO A 6 -22.04 0.95 13.97
C PRO A 6 -20.52 0.97 13.87
N GLY A 7 -19.93 2.15 13.99
CA GLY A 7 -18.48 2.33 13.90
C GLY A 7 -17.99 2.61 12.46
N PRO A 8 -17.00 1.87 11.92
CA PRO A 8 -16.34 2.22 10.66
C PRO A 8 -17.25 2.30 9.43
N GLN A 9 -18.25 1.41 9.29
CA GLN A 9 -19.19 1.50 8.17
C GLN A 9 -20.05 2.76 8.28
N LYS A 10 -20.56 3.10 9.47
CA LYS A 10 -21.31 4.34 9.69
C LYS A 10 -20.44 5.56 9.40
N ALA A 11 -19.20 5.57 9.87
CA ALA A 11 -18.24 6.62 9.58
C ALA A 11 -17.98 6.78 8.07
N LEU A 12 -17.86 5.67 7.33
CA LEU A 12 -17.75 5.70 5.88
C LEU A 12 -18.96 6.35 5.22
N ILE A 13 -20.17 5.95 5.63
CA ILE A 13 -21.42 6.50 5.07
C ILE A 13 -21.47 8.02 5.25
N ASP A 14 -21.16 8.50 6.44
CA ASP A 14 -21.25 9.93 6.80
C ASP A 14 -20.07 10.76 6.27
N CYS A 15 -18.99 10.14 5.82
CA CYS A 15 -17.76 10.83 5.42
C CYS A 15 -17.97 11.61 4.09
N PRO A 16 -17.81 12.96 4.09
CA PRO A 16 -17.93 13.78 2.90
C PRO A 16 -16.60 13.98 2.15
N ILE A 17 -15.50 13.46 2.67
CA ILE A 17 -14.14 13.69 2.16
C ILE A 17 -13.97 13.08 0.76
N PRO A 18 -13.32 13.78 -0.19
CA PRO A 18 -13.26 13.35 -1.59
C PRO A 18 -12.40 12.12 -1.84
N GLU A 19 -11.38 11.83 -1.01
CA GLU A 19 -10.58 10.61 -1.08
C GLU A 19 -10.66 9.89 0.26
N ILE A 20 -11.13 8.62 0.24
CA ILE A 20 -11.32 7.81 1.44
C ILE A 20 -10.55 6.52 1.28
N PHE A 21 -9.63 6.25 2.18
CA PHE A 21 -9.06 4.92 2.35
C PHE A 21 -9.79 4.20 3.47
N PHE A 22 -10.63 3.22 3.12
CA PHE A 22 -11.35 2.37 4.06
C PHE A 22 -10.58 1.05 4.18
N GLY A 23 -9.59 1.00 5.06
CA GLY A 23 -8.60 -0.05 5.15
C GLY A 23 -8.56 -0.74 6.50
N GLY A 24 -7.82 -1.85 6.58
CA GLY A 24 -7.56 -2.56 7.84
C GLY A 24 -7.74 -4.07 7.73
N SER A 25 -8.30 -4.71 8.75
CA SER A 25 -8.36 -6.18 8.85
C SER A 25 -9.17 -6.85 7.74
N ARG A 26 -8.93 -8.12 7.50
CA ARG A 26 -9.85 -8.98 6.73
C ARG A 26 -11.16 -9.12 7.49
N GLY A 27 -12.26 -9.29 6.76
CA GLY A 27 -13.58 -9.47 7.36
C GLY A 27 -14.18 -8.21 8.00
N GLY A 28 -13.55 -7.03 7.86
CA GLY A 28 -14.03 -5.78 8.46
C GLY A 28 -15.28 -5.15 7.83
N GLY A 29 -15.93 -5.81 6.86
CA GLY A 29 -17.17 -5.31 6.23
C GLY A 29 -16.96 -4.14 5.27
N LYS A 30 -15.75 -4.02 4.67
CA LYS A 30 -15.38 -2.89 3.81
C LYS A 30 -16.19 -2.84 2.51
N THR A 31 -16.29 -3.95 1.81
CA THR A 31 -17.06 -4.11 0.58
C THR A 31 -18.52 -3.71 0.78
N ASP A 32 -19.16 -4.25 1.82
CA ASP A 32 -20.55 -3.95 2.17
C ASP A 32 -20.75 -2.46 2.45
N GLY A 33 -19.79 -1.83 3.14
CA GLY A 33 -19.85 -0.40 3.44
C GLY A 33 -19.87 0.46 2.19
N ILE A 34 -19.03 0.16 1.19
CA ILE A 34 -19.01 0.92 -0.08
C ILE A 34 -20.25 0.64 -0.92
N LEU A 35 -20.68 -0.63 -1.02
CA LEU A 35 -21.91 -0.98 -1.73
C LEU A 35 -23.12 -0.26 -1.13
N GLY A 36 -23.22 -0.23 0.20
CA GLY A 36 -24.29 0.50 0.89
C GLY A 36 -24.22 2.00 0.68
N LYS A 37 -23.03 2.61 0.71
CA LYS A 37 -22.86 4.03 0.39
C LYS A 37 -23.31 4.37 -1.02
N TYR A 38 -23.00 3.51 -1.99
CA TYR A 38 -23.46 3.67 -3.36
C TYR A 38 -24.98 3.53 -3.50
N ALA A 39 -25.61 2.61 -2.76
CA ALA A 39 -27.05 2.51 -2.72
C ALA A 39 -27.69 3.82 -2.22
N ILE A 40 -27.21 4.35 -1.09
CA ILE A 40 -27.70 5.59 -0.50
C ILE A 40 -27.51 6.77 -1.47
N LYS A 41 -26.30 6.95 -2.00
CA LYS A 41 -26.02 8.04 -2.96
C LYS A 41 -26.85 7.90 -4.23
N GLY A 42 -27.00 6.69 -4.75
CA GLY A 42 -27.78 6.43 -5.95
C GLY A 42 -29.27 6.71 -5.79
N LEU A 43 -29.85 6.39 -4.63
CA LEU A 43 -31.24 6.74 -4.30
C LEU A 43 -31.39 8.25 -4.05
N THR A 44 -30.40 8.89 -3.43
CA THR A 44 -30.44 10.34 -3.13
C THR A 44 -30.33 11.20 -4.38
N TYR A 45 -29.39 10.87 -5.28
CA TYR A 45 -29.06 11.71 -6.44
C TYR A 45 -29.66 11.20 -7.76
N GLY A 46 -30.29 10.03 -7.77
CA GLY A 46 -30.96 9.44 -8.93
C GLY A 46 -30.05 9.41 -10.17
N ALA A 47 -30.55 9.84 -11.32
CA ALA A 47 -29.83 9.80 -12.60
C ALA A 47 -28.54 10.65 -12.63
N ALA A 48 -28.33 11.53 -11.66
CA ALA A 48 -27.09 12.29 -11.52
C ALA A 48 -25.94 11.43 -10.96
N PHE A 49 -26.24 10.37 -10.21
CA PHE A 49 -25.26 9.46 -9.63
C PHE A 49 -24.74 8.48 -10.69
N ASN A 50 -23.43 8.40 -10.85
CA ASN A 50 -22.77 7.56 -11.83
C ASN A 50 -21.45 7.02 -11.24
N ALA A 51 -21.50 5.82 -10.68
CA ALA A 51 -20.38 5.21 -9.99
C ALA A 51 -19.77 4.05 -10.77
N ALA A 52 -18.51 3.77 -10.48
CA ALA A 52 -17.83 2.55 -10.88
C ALA A 52 -17.13 1.89 -9.70
N PHE A 53 -17.21 0.56 -9.67
CA PHE A 53 -16.50 -0.29 -8.75
C PHE A 53 -15.42 -1.04 -9.50
N PHE A 54 -14.18 -0.96 -9.03
CA PHE A 54 -13.01 -1.50 -9.70
C PHE A 54 -12.34 -2.60 -8.86
N ARG A 55 -11.96 -3.68 -9.52
CA ARG A 55 -10.95 -4.65 -9.08
C ARG A 55 -9.91 -4.82 -10.18
N LYS A 56 -8.79 -5.44 -9.85
CA LYS A 56 -7.69 -5.60 -10.81
C LYS A 56 -8.14 -6.41 -12.04
N GLU A 57 -8.88 -7.49 -11.83
CA GLU A 57 -9.34 -8.39 -12.88
C GLU A 57 -10.87 -8.60 -12.82
N MET A 58 -11.51 -8.85 -13.97
CA MET A 58 -12.96 -9.08 -14.03
C MET A 58 -13.43 -10.35 -13.30
N PRO A 59 -12.77 -11.53 -13.39
CA PRO A 59 -13.21 -12.71 -12.66
C PRO A 59 -13.27 -12.52 -11.14
N GLN A 60 -12.44 -11.63 -10.61
CA GLN A 60 -12.44 -11.28 -9.18
C GLN A 60 -13.70 -10.51 -8.74
N GLN A 61 -14.53 -10.06 -9.68
CA GLN A 61 -15.73 -9.27 -9.38
C GLN A 61 -17.01 -10.12 -9.20
N ASP A 62 -16.98 -11.40 -9.50
CA ASP A 62 -18.20 -12.21 -9.47
C ASP A 62 -18.83 -12.26 -8.07
N ASP A 63 -18.05 -12.53 -7.02
CA ASP A 63 -18.52 -12.50 -5.64
C ASP A 63 -19.01 -11.11 -5.21
N LEU A 64 -18.32 -10.06 -5.69
CA LEU A 64 -18.70 -8.68 -5.44
C LEU A 64 -20.04 -8.33 -6.08
N ILE A 65 -20.26 -8.76 -7.33
CA ILE A 65 -21.52 -8.55 -8.05
C ILE A 65 -22.65 -9.32 -7.38
N GLU A 66 -22.39 -10.55 -6.95
CA GLU A 66 -23.40 -11.35 -6.24
C GLU A 66 -23.78 -10.68 -4.90
N ARG A 67 -22.79 -10.16 -4.16
CA ARG A 67 -23.08 -9.38 -2.95
C ARG A 67 -23.84 -8.08 -3.25
N ALA A 68 -23.52 -7.43 -4.33
CA ALA A 68 -24.23 -6.24 -4.79
C ALA A 68 -25.70 -6.55 -5.15
N ARG A 69 -25.99 -7.70 -5.76
CA ARG A 69 -27.37 -8.17 -6.02
C ARG A 69 -28.18 -8.23 -4.71
N GLN A 70 -27.62 -8.86 -3.69
CA GLN A 70 -28.29 -9.00 -2.39
C GLN A 70 -28.63 -7.64 -1.75
N ILE A 71 -27.86 -6.58 -2.03
CA ILE A 71 -28.10 -5.25 -1.50
C ILE A 71 -29.02 -4.42 -2.42
N TYR A 72 -28.84 -4.51 -3.74
CA TYR A 72 -29.48 -3.59 -4.68
C TYR A 72 -30.81 -4.10 -5.23
N GLU A 73 -30.98 -5.38 -5.46
CA GLU A 73 -32.26 -5.94 -5.95
C GLU A 73 -33.44 -5.70 -4.99
N PRO A 74 -33.26 -5.86 -3.65
CA PRO A 74 -34.34 -5.56 -2.70
C PRO A 74 -34.80 -4.10 -2.67
N ILE A 75 -33.99 -3.17 -3.19
CA ILE A 75 -34.36 -1.75 -3.30
C ILE A 75 -34.86 -1.38 -4.71
N GLY A 76 -35.10 -2.39 -5.56
CA GLY A 76 -35.66 -2.22 -6.91
C GLY A 76 -34.64 -1.92 -8.01
N ALA A 77 -33.35 -2.19 -7.78
CA ALA A 77 -32.34 -2.03 -8.82
C ALA A 77 -32.44 -3.14 -9.88
N GLN A 78 -32.13 -2.79 -11.12
CA GLN A 78 -32.09 -3.70 -12.26
C GLN A 78 -30.64 -3.97 -12.65
N TRP A 79 -30.31 -5.25 -12.84
CA TRP A 79 -29.02 -5.69 -13.33
C TRP A 79 -28.98 -5.86 -14.85
N TYR A 80 -27.95 -5.35 -15.48
CA TYR A 80 -27.69 -5.48 -16.92
C TYR A 80 -26.39 -6.26 -17.14
N GLU A 81 -26.53 -7.56 -17.40
CA GLU A 81 -25.40 -8.51 -17.48
C GLU A 81 -24.32 -8.09 -18.47
N GLN A 82 -24.70 -7.81 -19.73
CA GLN A 82 -23.74 -7.44 -20.78
C GLN A 82 -22.99 -6.15 -20.47
N LYS A 83 -23.60 -5.23 -19.71
CA LYS A 83 -23.02 -3.94 -19.35
C LYS A 83 -22.32 -3.99 -17.98
N LYS A 84 -22.41 -5.10 -17.26
CA LYS A 84 -21.95 -5.21 -15.87
C LYS A 84 -22.34 -3.96 -15.06
N LEU A 85 -23.65 -3.69 -15.01
CA LEU A 85 -24.21 -2.42 -14.53
C LEU A 85 -25.48 -2.69 -13.72
N PHE A 86 -25.58 -2.12 -12.52
CA PHE A 86 -26.85 -1.88 -11.84
C PHE A 86 -27.43 -0.52 -12.19
N ARG A 87 -28.73 -0.47 -12.46
CA ARG A 87 -29.51 0.76 -12.54
C ARG A 87 -30.46 0.82 -11.35
N LEU A 88 -30.22 1.78 -10.50
CA LEU A 88 -31.02 2.02 -9.30
C LEU A 88 -32.34 2.74 -9.64
N PRO A 89 -33.36 2.66 -8.79
CA PRO A 89 -34.52 3.54 -8.86
C PRO A 89 -34.08 5.00 -8.97
N GLY A 90 -34.79 5.78 -9.81
CA GLY A 90 -34.36 7.15 -10.10
C GLY A 90 -33.21 7.29 -11.11
N GLY A 91 -32.66 6.18 -11.62
CA GLY A 91 -31.71 6.16 -12.74
C GLY A 91 -30.24 6.22 -12.36
N GLY A 92 -29.89 6.13 -11.09
CA GLY A 92 -28.50 6.01 -10.62
C GLY A 92 -27.82 4.76 -11.23
N ARG A 93 -26.52 4.87 -11.50
CA ARG A 93 -25.78 3.80 -12.22
C ARG A 93 -24.54 3.40 -11.43
N ILE A 94 -24.35 2.08 -11.27
CA ILE A 94 -23.17 1.48 -10.63
C ILE A 94 -22.60 0.43 -11.57
N ARG A 95 -21.38 0.63 -12.05
CA ARG A 95 -20.68 -0.26 -12.97
C ARG A 95 -19.60 -1.06 -12.26
N PHE A 96 -19.35 -2.28 -12.76
CA PHE A 96 -18.24 -3.10 -12.32
C PHE A 96 -17.22 -3.20 -13.46
N ARG A 97 -15.97 -2.86 -13.19
CA ARG A 97 -14.94 -2.68 -14.22
C ARG A 97 -13.58 -3.19 -13.76
N PRO A 98 -12.77 -3.79 -14.64
CA PRO A 98 -11.38 -4.09 -14.35
C PRO A 98 -10.56 -2.80 -14.33
N LEU A 99 -9.51 -2.79 -13.52
CA LEU A 99 -8.48 -1.75 -13.51
C LEU A 99 -7.15 -2.43 -13.23
N GLU A 100 -6.46 -2.88 -14.26
CA GLU A 100 -5.18 -3.58 -14.09
C GLU A 100 -4.00 -2.60 -14.07
N ASN A 101 -4.04 -1.62 -14.96
CA ASN A 101 -2.93 -0.70 -15.20
C ASN A 101 -3.41 0.73 -15.57
N VAL A 102 -2.46 1.63 -15.81
CA VAL A 102 -2.74 3.04 -16.15
C VAL A 102 -3.55 3.18 -17.44
N SER A 103 -3.27 2.35 -18.46
CA SER A 103 -4.00 2.41 -19.73
C SER A 103 -5.46 2.00 -19.61
N ASP A 104 -5.79 1.15 -18.62
CA ASP A 104 -7.19 0.83 -18.33
C ASP A 104 -7.92 2.04 -17.75
N ALA A 105 -7.29 2.79 -16.84
CA ALA A 105 -7.89 4.02 -16.32
C ALA A 105 -8.20 5.03 -17.43
N GLU A 106 -7.37 5.10 -18.45
CA GLU A 106 -7.58 5.97 -19.62
C GLU A 106 -8.82 5.60 -20.44
N LYS A 107 -9.20 4.32 -20.50
CA LYS A 107 -10.44 3.86 -21.16
C LYS A 107 -11.72 4.39 -20.50
N TYR A 108 -11.62 4.83 -19.24
CA TYR A 108 -12.75 5.40 -18.50
C TYR A 108 -12.86 6.92 -18.63
N GLN A 109 -11.92 7.58 -19.30
CA GLN A 109 -12.02 9.00 -19.63
C GLN A 109 -13.31 9.27 -20.42
N GLY A 110 -14.01 10.34 -20.02
CA GLY A 110 -15.30 10.68 -20.66
C GLY A 110 -16.53 10.01 -20.06
N GLN A 111 -16.40 9.04 -19.15
CA GLN A 111 -17.55 8.39 -18.52
C GLN A 111 -18.27 9.25 -17.47
N ASN A 112 -17.71 10.38 -17.06
CA ASN A 112 -18.30 11.32 -16.09
C ASN A 112 -18.71 10.62 -14.79
N LEU A 113 -17.79 9.92 -14.18
CA LEU A 113 -18.05 9.24 -12.92
C LEU A 113 -18.19 10.29 -11.80
N THR A 114 -19.17 10.12 -10.93
CA THR A 114 -19.25 10.89 -9.68
C THR A 114 -18.49 10.20 -8.58
N ASP A 115 -18.41 8.87 -8.63
CA ASP A 115 -17.77 8.04 -7.63
C ASP A 115 -16.97 6.90 -8.28
N ALA A 116 -15.81 6.63 -7.73
CA ALA A 116 -15.01 5.45 -8.04
C ALA A 116 -14.63 4.74 -6.75
N ALA A 117 -14.75 3.41 -6.71
CA ALA A 117 -14.22 2.59 -5.64
C ALA A 117 -13.22 1.59 -6.23
N VAL A 118 -12.02 1.51 -5.67
CA VAL A 118 -11.02 0.51 -6.01
C VAL A 118 -10.88 -0.45 -4.85
N GLU A 119 -11.37 -1.66 -5.03
CA GLU A 119 -11.27 -2.70 -4.03
C GLU A 119 -9.96 -3.45 -4.17
N GLU A 120 -9.45 -3.92 -3.03
CA GLU A 120 -8.17 -4.59 -2.95
C GLU A 120 -7.00 -3.75 -3.53
N ALA A 121 -6.98 -2.46 -3.23
CA ALA A 121 -5.92 -1.54 -3.66
C ALA A 121 -4.51 -2.02 -3.26
N GLY A 122 -4.40 -2.91 -2.27
CA GLY A 122 -3.17 -3.60 -1.89
C GLY A 122 -2.57 -4.50 -2.97
N ASN A 123 -3.33 -4.85 -4.01
CA ASN A 123 -2.83 -5.66 -5.15
C ASN A 123 -2.09 -4.83 -6.20
N TYR A 124 -2.08 -3.49 -6.08
CA TYR A 124 -1.35 -2.59 -6.97
C TYR A 124 -0.03 -2.19 -6.34
N ASN A 125 1.08 -2.50 -6.99
CA ASN A 125 2.42 -2.13 -6.53
C ASN A 125 2.72 -0.62 -6.63
N SER A 126 1.86 0.15 -7.29
CA SER A 126 1.95 1.60 -7.44
C SER A 126 0.53 2.21 -7.48
N PRO A 127 0.33 3.43 -6.95
CA PRO A 127 -0.96 4.11 -7.00
C PRO A 127 -1.31 4.69 -8.38
N ALA A 128 -0.42 4.62 -9.37
CA ALA A 128 -0.53 5.35 -10.63
C ALA A 128 -1.85 5.11 -11.39
N ALA A 129 -2.31 3.85 -11.48
CA ALA A 129 -3.58 3.52 -12.15
C ALA A 129 -4.79 4.10 -11.39
N ILE A 130 -4.72 4.07 -10.06
CA ILE A 130 -5.76 4.59 -9.17
C ILE A 130 -5.81 6.12 -9.24
N ASP A 131 -4.65 6.77 -9.18
CA ASP A 131 -4.56 8.23 -9.23
C ASP A 131 -5.07 8.78 -10.58
N ARG A 132 -4.93 8.01 -11.65
CA ARG A 132 -5.47 8.39 -12.97
C ARG A 132 -7.00 8.46 -12.98
N LEU A 133 -7.70 7.72 -12.11
CA LEU A 133 -9.16 7.77 -12.02
C LEU A 133 -9.68 9.15 -11.57
N PHE A 134 -8.88 9.96 -10.85
CA PHE A 134 -9.30 11.33 -10.50
C PHE A 134 -9.65 12.16 -11.75
N GLY A 135 -8.96 11.94 -12.87
CA GLY A 135 -9.28 12.58 -14.15
C GLY A 135 -10.62 12.15 -14.76
N CYS A 136 -11.20 11.04 -14.28
CA CYS A 136 -12.51 10.53 -14.72
C CYS A 136 -13.66 11.04 -13.85
N LEU A 137 -13.33 11.60 -12.67
CA LEU A 137 -14.32 12.04 -11.68
C LEU A 137 -14.77 13.47 -11.97
N ARG A 138 -16.06 13.64 -12.21
CA ARG A 138 -16.66 14.96 -12.38
C ARG A 138 -18.17 14.93 -12.11
N SER A 139 -18.70 16.03 -11.61
CA SER A 139 -20.13 16.21 -11.39
C SER A 139 -20.60 17.52 -11.98
N THR A 140 -21.61 17.45 -12.85
CA THR A 140 -22.28 18.64 -13.42
C THR A 140 -23.63 18.93 -12.73
N LYS A 141 -24.02 18.07 -11.78
CA LYS A 141 -25.34 18.13 -11.12
C LYS A 141 -25.23 18.15 -9.59
N GLY A 142 -24.10 18.62 -9.05
CA GLY A 142 -23.92 18.80 -7.61
C GLY A 142 -23.76 17.53 -6.78
N VAL A 143 -23.54 16.36 -7.40
CA VAL A 143 -23.20 15.15 -6.66
C VAL A 143 -21.79 15.29 -6.09
N PRO A 144 -21.56 15.12 -4.77
CA PRO A 144 -20.22 15.13 -4.20
C PRO A 144 -19.38 13.99 -4.78
N ILE A 145 -18.21 14.37 -5.32
CA ILE A 145 -17.27 13.43 -5.96
C ILE A 145 -16.49 12.69 -4.89
N GLN A 146 -16.36 11.35 -5.04
CA GLN A 146 -15.56 10.55 -4.12
C GLN A 146 -14.77 9.45 -4.82
N LEU A 147 -13.50 9.30 -4.45
CA LEU A 147 -12.67 8.12 -4.70
C LEU A 147 -12.53 7.35 -3.38
N MET A 148 -12.89 6.08 -3.39
CA MET A 148 -12.79 5.21 -2.23
C MET A 148 -11.87 4.03 -2.52
N LEU A 149 -10.99 3.70 -1.59
CA LEU A 149 -10.07 2.58 -1.68
C LEU A 149 -10.29 1.62 -0.53
N THR A 150 -10.21 0.33 -0.80
CA THR A 150 -10.10 -0.69 0.27
C THR A 150 -8.82 -1.49 0.13
N ALA A 151 -8.22 -1.84 1.24
CA ALA A 151 -7.14 -2.81 1.28
C ALA A 151 -7.02 -3.45 2.67
N ASN A 152 -6.32 -4.59 2.69
CA ASN A 152 -5.79 -5.20 3.90
C ASN A 152 -4.28 -4.98 3.95
N PRO A 153 -3.65 -5.02 5.15
CA PRO A 153 -2.20 -5.03 5.27
C PRO A 153 -1.59 -6.22 4.51
N GLY A 154 -0.39 -6.03 4.01
CA GLY A 154 0.27 -7.00 3.14
C GLY A 154 -0.03 -6.76 1.65
N GLY A 155 0.57 -7.57 0.78
CA GLY A 155 0.42 -7.43 -0.67
C GLY A 155 1.34 -6.38 -1.29
N ALA A 156 1.34 -6.33 -2.62
CA ALA A 156 2.26 -5.53 -3.43
C ALA A 156 2.16 -4.02 -3.16
N GLY A 157 0.98 -3.55 -2.79
CA GLY A 157 0.69 -2.13 -2.54
C GLY A 157 0.89 -1.68 -1.09
N HIS A 158 1.28 -2.59 -0.20
CA HIS A 158 1.39 -2.29 1.22
C HIS A 158 2.16 -0.99 1.51
N HIS A 159 3.32 -0.85 0.90
CA HIS A 159 4.22 0.27 1.17
C HIS A 159 3.63 1.64 0.79
N TRP A 160 3.11 1.80 -0.44
CA TRP A 160 2.56 3.09 -0.86
C TRP A 160 1.27 3.45 -0.09
N ILE A 161 0.47 2.44 0.29
CA ILE A 161 -0.73 2.65 1.11
C ILE A 161 -0.33 3.10 2.51
N ALA A 162 0.63 2.42 3.14
CA ALA A 162 1.12 2.79 4.46
C ALA A 162 1.70 4.22 4.47
N GLN A 163 2.52 4.57 3.49
CA GLN A 163 3.07 5.92 3.37
C GLN A 163 2.00 7.00 3.16
N ARG A 164 0.99 6.72 2.31
CA ARG A 164 -0.03 7.71 1.96
C ARG A 164 -1.05 7.93 3.06
N TYR A 165 -1.51 6.86 3.73
CA TYR A 165 -2.68 6.93 4.60
C TYR A 165 -2.40 6.60 6.07
N ILE A 166 -1.46 5.67 6.34
CA ILE A 166 -1.26 5.12 7.69
C ILE A 166 -0.23 5.94 8.46
N HIS A 167 0.98 6.11 7.92
CA HIS A 167 2.05 6.81 8.64
C HIS A 167 1.69 8.25 9.03
N PRO A 168 0.97 9.04 8.18
CA PRO A 168 0.54 10.38 8.57
C PRO A 168 -0.56 10.39 9.65
N ALA A 169 -1.38 9.34 9.74
CA ALA A 169 -2.47 9.23 10.70
C ALA A 169 -2.67 7.76 11.14
N PRO A 170 -1.79 7.18 11.97
CA PRO A 170 -1.82 5.76 12.30
C PRO A 170 -3.12 5.27 12.95
N MET A 171 -3.80 6.14 13.69
CA MET A 171 -5.09 5.84 14.32
C MET A 171 -6.28 6.08 13.39
N GLY A 172 -6.03 6.64 12.20
CA GLY A 172 -7.10 7.04 11.27
C GLY A 172 -7.99 8.16 11.76
N MET A 173 -9.14 8.37 11.08
CA MET A 173 -10.19 9.34 11.42
C MET A 173 -9.72 10.81 11.48
N GLN A 174 -8.54 11.09 10.95
CA GLN A 174 -7.97 12.43 10.81
C GLN A 174 -8.01 12.84 9.34
N ILE A 175 -8.49 14.05 9.07
CA ILE A 175 -8.43 14.62 7.71
C ILE A 175 -6.98 15.02 7.43
N LEU A 176 -6.44 14.45 6.38
CA LEU A 176 -5.11 14.74 5.87
C LEU A 176 -5.20 15.65 4.64
N GLU A 177 -4.16 16.43 4.42
CA GLU A 177 -4.10 17.41 3.34
C GLU A 177 -2.84 17.19 2.49
N ARG A 178 -3.03 17.22 1.18
CA ARG A 178 -1.94 17.13 0.20
C ARG A 178 -1.96 18.38 -0.68
N PRO A 179 -0.89 19.18 -0.71
CA PRO A 179 -0.80 20.33 -1.60
C PRO A 179 -0.72 19.85 -3.07
N LEU A 180 -1.41 20.56 -3.94
CA LEU A 180 -1.40 20.33 -5.38
C LEU A 180 -0.48 21.35 -6.07
N SER A 181 -0.03 21.03 -7.28
CA SER A 181 0.87 21.90 -8.07
C SER A 181 0.29 23.28 -8.40
N ASN A 182 -1.03 23.42 -8.38
CA ASN A 182 -1.74 24.68 -8.60
C ASN A 182 -2.00 25.49 -7.30
N GLY A 183 -1.44 25.06 -6.17
CA GLY A 183 -1.62 25.68 -4.85
C GLY A 183 -2.91 25.32 -4.12
N ALA A 184 -3.80 24.54 -4.73
CA ALA A 184 -4.97 24.00 -4.03
C ALA A 184 -4.58 22.86 -3.09
N VAL A 185 -5.47 22.49 -2.19
CA VAL A 185 -5.29 21.41 -1.23
C VAL A 185 -6.28 20.29 -1.51
N HIS A 186 -5.79 19.06 -1.65
CA HIS A 186 -6.60 17.87 -1.73
C HIS A 186 -6.74 17.22 -0.36
N ARG A 187 -7.99 16.92 0.05
CA ARG A 187 -8.28 16.31 1.34
C ARG A 187 -8.54 14.82 1.21
N TYR A 188 -8.00 14.06 2.13
CA TYR A 188 -8.21 12.62 2.20
C TYR A 188 -8.25 12.14 3.65
N VAL A 189 -8.77 10.92 3.86
CA VAL A 189 -8.95 10.35 5.19
C VAL A 189 -8.73 8.84 5.16
N TYR A 190 -8.12 8.32 6.21
CA TYR A 190 -8.09 6.89 6.51
C TYR A 190 -9.16 6.56 7.54
N ILE A 191 -10.04 5.62 7.22
CA ILE A 191 -11.02 5.03 8.13
C ILE A 191 -10.60 3.60 8.44
N PRO A 192 -10.10 3.31 9.66
CA PRO A 192 -9.68 1.96 10.04
C PRO A 192 -10.89 1.06 10.23
N SER A 193 -10.82 -0.16 9.68
CA SER A 193 -11.84 -1.20 9.83
C SER A 193 -11.21 -2.47 10.40
N ARG A 194 -11.79 -3.01 11.46
CA ARG A 194 -11.35 -4.24 12.12
C ARG A 194 -12.43 -5.31 12.04
N VAL A 195 -12.04 -6.59 12.09
CA VAL A 195 -13.00 -7.70 12.07
C VAL A 195 -13.99 -7.61 13.22
N GLN A 196 -13.56 -7.13 14.39
CA GLN A 196 -14.40 -6.92 15.58
C GLN A 196 -15.53 -5.90 15.34
N ASN A 197 -15.39 -5.04 14.33
CA ASN A 197 -16.43 -4.10 13.93
C ASN A 197 -17.53 -4.75 13.09
N ASN A 198 -17.30 -5.95 12.55
CA ASN A 198 -18.24 -6.69 11.73
C ASN A 198 -18.98 -7.74 12.56
N ARG A 199 -19.92 -7.28 13.37
CA ARG A 199 -20.70 -8.14 14.26
C ARG A 199 -21.46 -9.21 13.50
N ILE A 200 -22.05 -8.86 12.35
CA ILE A 200 -22.80 -9.80 11.51
C ILE A 200 -21.94 -10.97 11.08
N LEU A 201 -20.68 -10.73 10.68
CA LEU A 201 -19.76 -11.80 10.33
C LEU A 201 -19.48 -12.71 11.53
N LEU A 202 -19.14 -12.12 12.68
CA LEU A 202 -18.75 -12.88 13.86
C LEU A 202 -19.92 -13.67 14.48
N GLU A 203 -21.14 -13.16 14.35
CA GLU A 203 -22.35 -13.85 14.79
C GLU A 203 -22.71 -15.04 13.88
N ASN A 204 -22.59 -14.87 12.56
CA ASN A 204 -22.92 -15.93 11.59
C ASN A 204 -21.77 -16.92 11.36
N ASP A 205 -20.54 -16.54 11.64
CA ASP A 205 -19.35 -17.35 11.45
C ASP A 205 -18.32 -17.13 12.58
N PRO A 206 -18.60 -17.68 13.78
CA PRO A 206 -17.70 -17.53 14.94
C PRO A 206 -16.30 -18.09 14.72
N GLU A 207 -16.16 -19.09 13.83
CA GLU A 207 -14.89 -19.73 13.52
C GLU A 207 -14.04 -18.96 12.50
N TYR A 208 -14.53 -17.88 11.94
CA TYR A 208 -13.81 -17.08 10.94
C TYR A 208 -12.42 -16.64 11.43
N VAL A 209 -12.34 -16.13 12.65
CA VAL A 209 -11.07 -15.69 13.27
C VAL A 209 -10.11 -16.87 13.45
N ASN A 210 -10.61 -18.01 13.93
CA ASN A 210 -9.81 -19.22 14.13
C ASN A 210 -9.22 -19.72 12.79
N ARG A 211 -10.00 -19.68 11.72
CA ARG A 211 -9.51 -20.08 10.38
C ARG A 211 -8.40 -19.16 9.85
N LEU A 212 -8.39 -17.89 10.20
CA LEU A 212 -7.28 -17.00 9.82
C LEU A 212 -5.95 -17.44 10.46
N HIS A 213 -5.98 -18.01 11.66
CA HIS A 213 -4.78 -18.56 12.32
C HIS A 213 -4.20 -19.78 11.61
N LEU A 214 -4.95 -20.47 10.73
CA LEU A 214 -4.45 -21.59 9.93
C LEU A 214 -3.56 -21.15 8.77
N VAL A 215 -3.46 -19.87 8.47
CA VAL A 215 -2.63 -19.33 7.38
C VAL A 215 -1.12 -19.47 7.67
N GLY A 216 -0.74 -19.76 8.92
CA GLY A 216 0.60 -20.25 9.27
C GLY A 216 1.68 -19.18 9.52
N ASN A 217 1.45 -17.90 9.17
CA ASN A 217 2.37 -16.81 9.51
C ASN A 217 1.74 -15.91 10.59
N PRO A 218 2.21 -15.98 11.85
CA PRO A 218 1.61 -15.24 12.98
C PRO A 218 1.56 -13.72 12.77
N GLU A 219 2.58 -13.15 12.16
CA GLU A 219 2.67 -11.72 11.87
C GLU A 219 1.60 -11.30 10.85
N LEU A 220 1.44 -12.09 9.79
CA LEU A 220 0.42 -11.86 8.77
C LEU A 220 -0.99 -12.03 9.34
N VAL A 221 -1.19 -13.04 10.20
CA VAL A 221 -2.46 -13.26 10.90
C VAL A 221 -2.79 -12.06 11.78
N LYS A 222 -1.83 -11.57 12.57
CA LYS A 222 -1.97 -10.35 13.36
C LYS A 222 -2.35 -9.15 12.49
N ALA A 223 -1.63 -8.94 11.38
CA ALA A 223 -1.94 -7.89 10.43
C ALA A 223 -3.38 -7.98 9.92
N TRP A 224 -3.85 -9.16 9.58
CA TRP A 224 -5.20 -9.37 9.07
C TRP A 224 -6.29 -9.26 10.12
N LEU A 225 -6.01 -9.58 11.38
CA LEU A 225 -6.97 -9.48 12.48
C LEU A 225 -7.05 -8.06 13.06
N GLU A 226 -5.91 -7.44 13.28
CA GLU A 226 -5.81 -6.13 13.91
C GLU A 226 -5.80 -4.97 12.92
N GLY A 227 -5.55 -5.26 11.62
CA GLY A 227 -5.33 -4.23 10.60
C GLY A 227 -3.98 -3.55 10.78
N ASP A 228 -2.97 -4.27 11.27
CA ASP A 228 -1.64 -3.72 11.53
C ASP A 228 -0.86 -3.55 10.21
N TRP A 229 -0.48 -2.32 9.91
CA TRP A 229 0.28 -1.94 8.73
C TRP A 229 1.80 -1.92 8.96
N ASN A 230 2.28 -2.31 10.12
CA ASN A 230 3.72 -2.41 10.41
C ASN A 230 4.31 -3.77 9.98
N VAL A 231 3.48 -4.69 9.53
CA VAL A 231 3.90 -6.01 9.07
C VAL A 231 4.42 -5.93 7.65
N ILE A 232 5.65 -6.38 7.43
CA ILE A 232 6.28 -6.44 6.09
C ILE A 232 6.11 -7.85 5.53
N GLN A 233 5.13 -8.04 4.65
CA GLN A 233 4.93 -9.32 3.97
C GLN A 233 6.05 -9.56 2.94
N GLY A 234 6.62 -10.76 2.95
CA GLY A 234 7.70 -11.14 2.04
C GLY A 234 9.08 -10.65 2.47
N ALA A 235 9.21 -10.15 3.70
CA ALA A 235 10.52 -9.92 4.28
C ALA A 235 11.26 -11.26 4.44
N PHE A 236 12.47 -11.34 3.94
CA PHE A 236 13.35 -12.51 4.17
C PHE A 236 13.60 -12.71 5.67
N PHE A 237 13.68 -11.59 6.43
CA PHE A 237 13.77 -11.55 7.87
C PHE A 237 12.41 -11.16 8.47
N ASP A 238 11.54 -12.13 8.65
CA ASP A 238 10.21 -11.94 9.25
C ASP A 238 10.25 -11.56 10.74
N CYS A 239 11.38 -11.89 11.41
CA CYS A 239 11.65 -11.51 12.81
C CYS A 239 12.09 -10.04 12.97
N TRP A 240 12.22 -9.26 11.89
CA TRP A 240 12.66 -7.88 11.97
C TRP A 240 11.66 -7.01 12.75
N SER A 241 12.17 -6.31 13.76
CA SER A 241 11.41 -5.28 14.45
C SER A 241 12.31 -4.08 14.77
N THR A 242 11.77 -2.87 14.68
CA THR A 242 12.52 -1.65 15.02
C THR A 242 12.98 -1.67 16.48
N GLU A 243 12.15 -2.20 17.36
CA GLU A 243 12.49 -2.31 18.79
C GLU A 243 13.70 -3.21 19.04
N ASN A 244 13.81 -4.32 18.31
CA ASN A 244 14.87 -5.31 18.53
C ASN A 244 16.12 -5.08 17.67
N HIS A 245 15.99 -4.49 16.47
CA HIS A 245 17.04 -4.47 15.46
C HIS A 245 17.55 -3.07 15.12
N VAL A 246 16.91 -2.01 15.61
CA VAL A 246 17.38 -0.64 15.41
C VAL A 246 17.95 -0.10 16.71
N ILE A 247 19.19 0.38 16.66
CA ILE A 247 19.84 1.08 17.77
C ILE A 247 19.99 2.57 17.44
N ARG A 248 20.08 3.41 18.47
CA ARG A 248 20.41 4.82 18.24
C ARG A 248 21.83 4.94 17.72
N PRO A 249 22.10 5.93 16.87
CA PRO A 249 23.45 6.19 16.38
C PRO A 249 24.43 6.32 17.55
N CYS A 250 25.51 5.56 17.50
CA CYS A 250 26.59 5.61 18.48
C CYS A 250 27.93 5.30 17.79
N GLU A 251 29.03 5.68 18.42
CA GLU A 251 30.37 5.31 17.93
C GLU A 251 30.59 3.82 18.17
N LEU A 252 30.90 3.10 17.07
CA LEU A 252 31.28 1.68 17.11
C LEU A 252 32.80 1.55 17.26
N PRO A 253 33.29 0.54 17.99
CA PRO A 253 34.71 0.29 18.15
C PRO A 253 35.48 0.26 16.82
N LYS A 254 36.59 0.97 16.74
CA LYS A 254 37.38 1.11 15.51
C LYS A 254 38.05 -0.18 15.07
N HIS A 255 38.28 -1.11 16.00
CA HIS A 255 38.93 -2.41 15.72
C HIS A 255 37.98 -3.47 15.18
N TRP A 256 36.67 -3.19 15.16
CA TRP A 256 35.72 -4.10 14.55
C TRP A 256 35.97 -4.21 13.04
N LEU A 257 35.88 -5.43 12.53
CA LEU A 257 35.95 -5.70 11.09
C LEU A 257 34.83 -4.93 10.38
N ARG A 258 35.20 -4.20 9.33
CA ARG A 258 34.24 -3.40 8.55
C ARG A 258 34.29 -3.80 7.09
N PHE A 259 33.10 -3.88 6.49
CA PHE A 259 32.98 -4.20 5.09
C PHE A 259 31.84 -3.43 4.43
N ARG A 260 31.89 -3.37 3.10
CA ARG A 260 30.83 -2.83 2.27
C ARG A 260 30.12 -3.97 1.54
N SER A 261 28.77 -3.91 1.46
CA SER A 261 27.97 -4.72 0.56
C SER A 261 27.35 -3.85 -0.53
N MET A 262 27.17 -4.42 -1.73
CA MET A 262 26.56 -3.72 -2.84
C MET A 262 25.65 -4.67 -3.64
N ASP A 263 24.46 -4.20 -3.95
CA ASP A 263 23.55 -4.75 -4.94
C ASP A 263 23.35 -3.70 -6.03
N TRP A 264 23.68 -4.08 -7.28
CA TRP A 264 23.69 -3.15 -8.40
C TRP A 264 22.29 -2.89 -8.96
N GLY A 265 22.06 -1.64 -9.34
CA GLY A 265 20.88 -1.22 -10.09
C GLY A 265 21.13 0.10 -10.81
N SER A 266 20.49 0.30 -11.95
CA SER A 266 20.51 1.55 -12.70
C SER A 266 19.08 2.03 -12.94
N ALA A 267 18.29 1.30 -13.72
CA ALA A 267 16.85 1.56 -13.89
C ALA A 267 16.07 1.25 -12.61
N ARG A 268 16.48 0.23 -11.86
CA ARG A 268 16.06 -0.03 -10.48
C ARG A 268 17.08 0.53 -9.51
N PRO A 269 16.70 0.83 -8.26
CA PRO A 269 17.63 1.31 -7.26
C PRO A 269 18.77 0.34 -7.01
N PHE A 270 20.00 0.85 -6.86
CA PHE A 270 21.09 0.11 -6.23
C PHE A 270 21.02 0.26 -4.70
N SER A 271 21.69 -0.64 -3.98
CA SER A 271 21.85 -0.58 -2.53
C SER A 271 23.30 -0.75 -2.15
N VAL A 272 23.82 0.18 -1.33
CA VAL A 272 25.15 0.08 -0.74
C VAL A 272 25.01 0.15 0.77
N GLY A 273 25.50 -0.88 1.47
CA GLY A 273 25.50 -0.94 2.93
C GLY A 273 26.92 -0.99 3.49
N TRP A 274 27.19 -0.22 4.57
CA TRP A 274 28.45 -0.30 5.33
C TRP A 274 28.18 -0.96 6.66
N TRP A 275 28.95 -1.98 6.97
CA TRP A 275 28.72 -2.90 8.07
C TRP A 275 29.92 -2.99 8.99
N ALA A 276 29.66 -3.16 10.28
CA ALA A 276 30.64 -3.56 11.26
C ALA A 276 30.24 -4.88 11.91
N VAL A 277 31.20 -5.77 12.13
CA VAL A 277 31.01 -7.06 12.80
C VAL A 277 31.46 -6.93 14.24
N ALA A 278 30.57 -7.15 15.19
CA ALA A 278 30.92 -7.11 16.62
C ALA A 278 31.85 -8.26 16.97
N THR A 279 33.08 -7.98 17.39
CA THR A 279 34.08 -8.97 17.78
C THR A 279 33.96 -9.39 19.25
N GLU A 280 33.24 -8.61 20.05
CA GLU A 280 32.86 -8.85 21.45
C GLU A 280 31.46 -8.28 21.71
N ASP A 281 30.91 -8.60 22.88
CA ASP A 281 29.69 -7.97 23.37
C ASP A 281 29.96 -6.49 23.64
N PHE A 282 29.14 -5.62 23.07
CA PHE A 282 29.29 -4.16 23.19
C PHE A 282 28.03 -3.54 23.76
N LYS A 283 28.19 -2.77 24.85
CA LYS A 283 27.08 -2.04 25.45
C LYS A 283 27.01 -0.62 24.89
N THR A 284 25.91 -0.30 24.25
CA THR A 284 25.66 1.06 23.72
C THR A 284 25.50 2.08 24.86
N PRO A 285 25.66 3.38 24.57
CA PRO A 285 25.45 4.43 25.59
C PRO A 285 24.07 4.41 26.25
N GLU A 286 23.05 3.90 25.57
CA GLU A 286 21.68 3.73 26.09
C GLU A 286 21.48 2.40 26.87
N GLY A 287 22.55 1.61 27.03
CA GLY A 287 22.54 0.38 27.83
C GLY A 287 22.17 -0.89 27.08
N ARG A 288 21.91 -0.81 25.77
CA ARG A 288 21.59 -1.98 24.94
C ARG A 288 22.87 -2.77 24.62
N VAL A 289 22.77 -4.09 24.62
CA VAL A 289 23.88 -4.97 24.27
C VAL A 289 23.80 -5.40 22.81
N ILE A 290 24.88 -5.13 22.05
CA ILE A 290 25.14 -5.69 20.73
C ILE A 290 25.98 -6.96 20.99
N PRO A 291 25.45 -8.16 20.71
CA PRO A 291 26.18 -9.39 21.00
C PRO A 291 27.33 -9.60 20.02
N LYS A 292 28.37 -10.32 20.45
CA LYS A 292 29.45 -10.77 19.59
C LYS A 292 28.90 -11.51 18.36
N GLY A 293 29.44 -11.20 17.18
CA GLY A 293 28.99 -11.75 15.88
C GLY A 293 27.83 -10.98 15.23
N ALA A 294 27.24 -10.01 15.91
CA ALA A 294 26.20 -9.19 15.31
C ALA A 294 26.75 -8.34 14.17
N LEU A 295 25.94 -8.19 13.12
CA LEU A 295 26.17 -7.27 12.01
C LEU A 295 25.47 -5.94 12.31
N VAL A 296 26.23 -4.84 12.35
CA VAL A 296 25.70 -3.51 12.54
C VAL A 296 25.86 -2.70 11.26
N ARG A 297 24.76 -2.37 10.60
CA ARG A 297 24.76 -1.44 9.48
C ARG A 297 24.85 -0.02 10.02
N TYR A 298 25.98 0.64 9.83
CA TYR A 298 26.22 1.97 10.35
C TYR A 298 26.08 3.07 9.29
N ARG A 299 26.00 2.71 8.01
CA ARG A 299 25.76 3.62 6.89
C ARG A 299 25.03 2.90 5.77
N GLU A 300 24.21 3.65 5.05
CA GLU A 300 23.51 3.15 3.86
C GLU A 300 23.48 4.23 2.78
N TRP A 301 23.54 3.78 1.52
CA TRP A 301 23.20 4.61 0.37
C TRP A 301 22.32 3.82 -0.57
N TYR A 302 21.05 4.23 -0.65
CA TYR A 302 20.06 3.61 -1.52
C TYR A 302 19.82 4.51 -2.72
N GLY A 303 20.11 4.01 -3.94
CA GLY A 303 20.10 4.76 -5.20
C GLY A 303 18.73 4.89 -5.84
N ALA A 304 17.74 5.42 -5.11
CA ALA A 304 16.38 5.60 -5.60
C ALA A 304 16.05 7.06 -5.87
N ALA A 305 15.45 7.35 -7.03
CA ALA A 305 14.81 8.64 -7.34
C ALA A 305 13.35 8.67 -6.83
N SER A 306 12.68 7.53 -6.83
CA SER A 306 11.35 7.27 -6.29
C SER A 306 11.20 5.77 -6.02
N PRO A 307 10.14 5.28 -5.36
CA PRO A 307 9.98 3.86 -5.10
C PRO A 307 10.15 3.01 -6.37
N ASN A 308 11.05 2.05 -6.34
CA ASN A 308 11.42 1.14 -7.43
C ASN A 308 12.01 1.81 -8.71
N VAL A 309 12.37 3.10 -8.65
CA VAL A 309 13.01 3.83 -9.74
C VAL A 309 14.42 4.22 -9.34
N GLY A 310 15.42 3.70 -10.05
CA GLY A 310 16.83 4.01 -9.81
C GLY A 310 17.24 5.41 -10.27
N LEU A 311 18.37 5.89 -9.74
CA LEU A 311 18.96 7.18 -10.09
C LEU A 311 19.53 7.24 -11.52
N LYS A 312 19.61 6.10 -12.22
CA LYS A 312 20.18 5.97 -13.57
C LYS A 312 21.62 6.49 -13.69
N MET A 313 22.38 6.36 -12.60
CA MET A 313 23.80 6.70 -12.57
C MET A 313 24.62 5.65 -13.33
N THR A 314 25.77 6.05 -13.87
CA THR A 314 26.75 5.12 -14.45
C THR A 314 27.53 4.40 -13.34
N ALA A 315 28.16 3.30 -13.66
CA ALA A 315 28.95 2.51 -12.70
C ALA A 315 30.10 3.36 -12.10
N GLU A 316 30.77 4.12 -12.94
CA GLU A 316 31.86 5.02 -12.57
C GLU A 316 31.38 6.10 -11.58
N ALA A 317 30.25 6.75 -11.88
CA ALA A 317 29.70 7.78 -11.01
C ALA A 317 29.25 7.22 -9.64
N VAL A 318 28.76 5.99 -9.62
CA VAL A 318 28.44 5.30 -8.35
C VAL A 318 29.70 4.99 -7.58
N ALA A 319 30.76 4.50 -8.26
CA ALA A 319 32.06 4.21 -7.62
C ALA A 319 32.68 5.47 -6.99
N GLU A 320 32.72 6.58 -7.71
CA GLU A 320 33.21 7.88 -7.19
C GLU A 320 32.42 8.30 -5.93
N GLN A 321 31.13 8.16 -5.94
CA GLN A 321 30.28 8.51 -4.80
C GLN A 321 30.43 7.54 -3.62
N ILE A 322 30.76 6.27 -3.86
CA ILE A 322 31.12 5.31 -2.81
C ILE A 322 32.45 5.74 -2.19
N ALA A 323 33.48 5.96 -3.02
CA ALA A 323 34.81 6.39 -2.55
C ALA A 323 34.74 7.68 -1.72
N ALA A 324 33.93 8.66 -2.15
CA ALA A 324 33.74 9.89 -1.39
C ALA A 324 33.12 9.66 0.01
N ARG A 325 32.26 8.66 0.15
CA ARG A 325 31.66 8.29 1.44
C ARG A 325 32.56 7.46 2.35
N GLU A 326 33.63 6.90 1.80
CA GLU A 326 34.60 6.06 2.50
C GLU A 326 35.84 6.82 2.97
N VAL A 327 35.91 8.13 2.66
CA VAL A 327 37.03 8.97 3.11
C VAL A 327 37.13 8.95 4.64
N GLY A 328 38.27 8.45 5.14
CA GLY A 328 38.54 8.31 6.58
C GLY A 328 38.03 7.00 7.20
N ASP A 329 37.31 6.17 6.46
CA ASP A 329 36.92 4.84 6.91
C ASP A 329 38.02 3.80 6.56
N ARG A 330 38.21 2.83 7.46
CA ARG A 330 39.00 1.63 7.17
C ARG A 330 38.03 0.50 6.89
N LEU A 331 37.99 0.04 5.65
CA LEU A 331 37.24 -1.14 5.23
C LEU A 331 38.21 -2.28 4.98
N ASP A 332 37.86 -3.47 5.44
CA ASP A 332 38.69 -4.69 5.28
C ASP A 332 38.42 -5.35 3.92
N TYR A 333 37.15 -5.32 3.43
CA TYR A 333 36.76 -5.85 2.11
C TYR A 333 35.41 -5.28 1.63
N GLY A 334 35.08 -5.58 0.38
CA GLY A 334 33.75 -5.35 -0.20
C GLY A 334 33.17 -6.64 -0.74
N VAL A 335 31.85 -6.77 -0.70
CA VAL A 335 31.08 -7.85 -1.34
C VAL A 335 30.04 -7.27 -2.26
N ALA A 336 29.75 -7.94 -3.37
CA ALA A 336 28.72 -7.54 -4.30
C ALA A 336 28.02 -8.75 -4.89
N ASP A 337 26.85 -8.55 -5.48
CA ASP A 337 26.15 -9.59 -6.22
C ASP A 337 27.02 -10.10 -7.37
N PRO A 338 27.11 -11.43 -7.61
CA PRO A 338 27.91 -12.00 -8.67
C PRO A 338 27.61 -11.46 -10.07
N SER A 339 26.41 -10.95 -10.32
CA SER A 339 26.01 -10.43 -11.62
C SER A 339 26.84 -9.23 -12.08
N ILE A 340 27.41 -8.44 -11.15
CA ILE A 340 28.24 -7.28 -11.52
C ILE A 340 29.58 -7.68 -12.19
N PHE A 341 30.00 -8.91 -12.03
CA PHE A 341 31.23 -9.46 -12.63
C PHE A 341 31.00 -10.14 -13.99
N SER A 342 29.72 -10.21 -14.42
CA SER A 342 29.38 -10.79 -15.72
C SER A 342 29.69 -9.83 -16.85
N GLU A 343 30.35 -10.34 -17.91
CA GLU A 343 30.61 -9.61 -19.16
C GLU A 343 29.45 -9.86 -20.14
N ASP A 344 28.91 -8.79 -20.72
CA ASP A 344 27.88 -8.82 -21.76
C ASP A 344 28.31 -7.96 -22.94
N GLY A 345 29.30 -8.43 -23.70
CA GLY A 345 29.84 -7.76 -24.87
C GLY A 345 30.67 -6.50 -24.59
N GLY A 346 31.12 -6.28 -23.35
CA GLY A 346 31.96 -5.16 -22.92
C GLY A 346 32.48 -5.39 -21.49
N PRO A 347 33.23 -4.42 -20.91
CA PRO A 347 33.72 -4.53 -19.55
C PRO A 347 32.57 -4.71 -18.58
N SER A 348 32.76 -5.60 -17.59
CA SER A 348 31.79 -5.84 -16.53
C SER A 348 31.52 -4.57 -15.71
N ILE A 349 30.42 -4.54 -14.97
CA ILE A 349 30.09 -3.43 -14.07
C ILE A 349 31.21 -3.23 -13.03
N ALA A 350 31.74 -4.34 -12.49
CA ALA A 350 32.84 -4.31 -11.54
C ALA A 350 34.11 -3.68 -12.11
N GLU A 351 34.49 -4.00 -13.35
CA GLU A 351 35.63 -3.38 -14.03
C GLU A 351 35.45 -1.89 -14.27
N ARG A 352 34.21 -1.46 -14.58
CA ARG A 352 33.88 -0.04 -14.77
C ARG A 352 33.82 0.74 -13.47
N MET A 353 33.69 0.06 -12.33
CA MET A 353 33.70 0.68 -11.00
C MET A 353 35.12 0.75 -10.41
N HIS A 354 36.09 0.07 -10.98
CA HIS A 354 37.49 0.05 -10.55
C HIS A 354 38.24 1.25 -11.12
#